data_768717e626d67e6373e513413d38ede5
#
_entry.id   768717e626d67e6373e513413d38ede5
#
_cell.length_a   1.000
_cell.length_b   1.000
_cell.length_c   1.000
_cell.angle_alpha   90.00
_cell.angle_beta   90.00
_cell.angle_gamma   90.00
#
_symmetry.space_group_name_H-M   'P 1'
#
loop_
_entity.id
_entity.type
_entity.pdbx_description
1 polymer ?
#
loop_
_entity_poly.entity_id
_entity_poly.type
_entity_poly.pdbx_seq_one_letter_code
_entity_poly.pdbx_strand_id
1 'polypeptide(L)'
;MGIIDIVGNNAAQIDAAEYEQKVREKYPSALLQPDERIVFAFKSLGGSGRDHYMLTTKRLLIKDKMGITGKKIGYKTVPYTSVRAFSLETCGSLDTDSEMKVYARGIGTVSVDFNKDVDVLAIHRFLSSVVIQGKAAGEDYVADAASGYGNGSGDASTGIFDLLGSNYAQIDKHELESRLKPSGVLLPQEKVELAFKCGRDSIIMTSLRILKIDVQGVTGKKIEYLTILWPSIRGFSVETAGNILDRDSELT
;
A
#
# COMPACT_ATOMS: atom_id res chain seq x y z
N MET A 1 10.87 16.06 11.16
CA MET A 1 11.85 15.88 10.08
C MET A 1 12.12 14.40 9.97
N GLY A 2 11.74 13.78 8.86
CA GLY A 2 11.99 12.35 8.64
C GLY A 2 13.48 12.09 8.57
N ILE A 3 13.92 11.01 9.18
CA ILE A 3 15.35 10.69 9.27
C ILE A 3 15.85 10.05 7.96
N ILE A 4 14.96 9.50 7.13
CA ILE A 4 15.35 8.76 5.93
C ILE A 4 14.22 8.84 4.90
N ASP A 5 14.51 9.41 3.73
CA ASP A 5 13.74 9.16 2.52
C ASP A 5 14.47 8.05 1.74
N ILE A 6 13.81 6.92 1.57
CA ILE A 6 14.35 5.77 0.84
C ILE A 6 13.57 5.70 -0.46
N VAL A 7 14.28 5.85 -1.57
CA VAL A 7 13.70 5.74 -2.91
C VAL A 7 14.30 4.50 -3.58
N GLY A 8 13.44 3.58 -3.97
CA GLY A 8 13.80 2.41 -4.77
C GLY A 8 13.20 2.52 -6.15
N ASN A 9 14.01 2.33 -7.18
CA ASN A 9 13.59 2.49 -8.55
C ASN A 9 13.48 1.15 -9.26
N ASN A 10 12.38 0.96 -9.98
CA ASN A 10 12.14 -0.14 -10.91
C ASN A 10 12.47 -1.51 -10.30
N ALA A 11 11.74 -1.89 -9.25
CA ALA A 11 11.94 -3.14 -8.56
C ALA A 11 11.08 -4.26 -9.17
N ALA A 12 11.69 -5.43 -9.38
CA ALA A 12 11.01 -6.64 -9.82
C ALA A 12 10.71 -7.55 -8.63
N GLN A 13 9.57 -8.20 -8.65
CA GLN A 13 9.24 -9.24 -7.67
C GLN A 13 10.14 -10.46 -7.91
N ILE A 14 10.61 -11.05 -6.82
CA ILE A 14 11.37 -12.30 -6.81
C ILE A 14 10.66 -13.30 -5.90
N ASP A 15 10.96 -14.58 -6.08
CA ASP A 15 10.36 -15.62 -5.23
C ASP A 15 10.71 -15.39 -3.76
N ALA A 16 9.69 -15.21 -2.95
CA ALA A 16 9.84 -14.86 -1.54
C ALA A 16 10.38 -16.02 -0.71
N ALA A 17 9.94 -17.25 -1.00
CA ALA A 17 10.36 -18.45 -0.25
C ALA A 17 11.81 -18.82 -0.57
N GLU A 18 12.19 -18.79 -1.84
CA GLU A 18 13.58 -19.00 -2.26
C GLU A 18 14.51 -17.93 -1.68
N TYR A 19 14.05 -16.67 -1.67
CA TYR A 19 14.84 -15.58 -1.12
C TYR A 19 14.96 -15.68 0.41
N GLU A 20 13.88 -16.06 1.11
CA GLU A 20 13.91 -16.33 2.55
C GLU A 20 14.93 -17.42 2.91
N GLN A 21 14.92 -18.53 2.16
CA GLN A 21 15.89 -19.61 2.36
C GLN A 21 17.34 -19.08 2.22
N LYS A 22 17.63 -18.35 1.14
CA LYS A 22 18.96 -17.73 0.93
C LYS A 22 19.37 -16.77 2.06
N VAL A 23 18.39 -16.01 2.60
CA VAL A 23 18.65 -15.10 3.73
C VAL A 23 18.97 -15.89 4.99
N ARG A 24 18.22 -16.95 5.29
CA ARG A 24 18.43 -17.79 6.48
C ARG A 24 19.75 -18.56 6.42
N GLU A 25 20.11 -19.08 5.27
CA GLU A 25 21.40 -19.78 5.05
C GLU A 25 22.57 -18.83 5.24
N LYS A 26 22.49 -17.63 4.68
CA LYS A 26 23.58 -16.65 4.72
C LYS A 26 23.70 -15.92 6.07
N TYR A 27 22.58 -15.70 6.74
CA TYR A 27 22.49 -14.93 7.99
C TYR A 27 21.67 -15.69 9.04
N PRO A 28 22.14 -16.88 9.49
CA PRO A 28 21.39 -17.71 10.43
C PRO A 28 21.02 -16.91 11.68
N SER A 29 19.73 -16.81 11.98
CA SER A 29 19.17 -16.15 13.17
C SER A 29 19.49 -14.67 13.34
N ALA A 30 20.21 -14.04 12.40
CA ALA A 30 20.70 -12.67 12.57
C ALA A 30 19.77 -11.64 11.93
N LEU A 31 19.16 -11.95 10.80
CA LEU A 31 18.35 -10.99 10.03
C LEU A 31 16.86 -11.21 10.17
N LEU A 32 16.39 -12.44 10.07
CA LEU A 32 14.98 -12.80 10.26
C LEU A 32 14.80 -13.48 11.61
N GLN A 33 13.74 -13.13 12.33
CA GLN A 33 13.33 -13.87 13.53
C GLN A 33 12.90 -15.30 13.17
N PRO A 34 12.93 -16.26 14.08
CA PRO A 34 12.59 -17.67 13.78
C PRO A 34 11.18 -17.83 13.16
N ASP A 35 10.21 -17.07 13.69
CA ASP A 35 8.80 -17.06 13.28
C ASP A 35 8.47 -15.97 12.25
N GLU A 36 9.46 -15.27 11.70
CA GLU A 36 9.28 -14.22 10.70
C GLU A 36 9.39 -14.83 9.29
N ARG A 37 8.41 -14.56 8.45
CA ARG A 37 8.36 -15.05 7.06
C ARG A 37 8.41 -13.87 6.10
N ILE A 38 9.07 -14.04 4.97
CA ILE A 38 9.02 -13.09 3.86
C ILE A 38 7.78 -13.41 3.02
N VAL A 39 6.88 -12.43 2.90
CA VAL A 39 5.63 -12.55 2.12
C VAL A 39 5.84 -12.04 0.70
N PHE A 40 6.48 -10.89 0.57
CA PHE A 40 6.89 -10.32 -0.71
C PHE A 40 8.36 -9.96 -0.68
N ALA A 41 9.06 -10.24 -1.75
CA ALA A 41 10.44 -9.84 -1.94
C ALA A 41 10.61 -9.17 -3.31
N PHE A 42 11.33 -8.06 -3.31
CA PHE A 42 11.60 -7.28 -4.51
C PHE A 42 13.08 -6.98 -4.61
N LYS A 43 13.58 -6.96 -5.84
CA LYS A 43 14.96 -6.59 -6.17
C LYS A 43 14.94 -5.40 -7.09
N SER A 44 15.64 -4.33 -6.71
CA SER A 44 15.82 -3.16 -7.58
C SER A 44 16.54 -3.55 -8.87
N LEU A 45 16.03 -3.09 -10.01
CA LEU A 45 16.65 -3.23 -11.33
C LEU A 45 17.39 -1.96 -11.74
N GLY A 46 17.08 -0.81 -11.11
CA GLY A 46 17.71 0.48 -11.35
C GLY A 46 18.98 0.69 -10.51
N GLY A 47 19.77 1.69 -10.86
CA GLY A 47 20.99 2.03 -10.16
C GLY A 47 22.03 0.90 -10.17
N SER A 48 22.47 0.49 -8.97
CA SER A 48 23.36 -0.67 -8.85
C SER A 48 22.64 -2.02 -8.93
N GLY A 49 21.31 -2.04 -9.03
CA GLY A 49 20.48 -3.26 -9.12
C GLY A 49 20.63 -4.22 -7.93
N ARG A 50 20.95 -3.69 -6.74
CA ARG A 50 21.45 -4.52 -5.64
C ARG A 50 20.58 -4.47 -4.40
N ASP A 51 19.66 -3.51 -4.32
CA ASP A 51 18.80 -3.34 -3.15
C ASP A 51 17.65 -4.32 -3.17
N HIS A 52 17.23 -4.72 -1.99
CA HIS A 52 16.11 -5.62 -1.83
C HIS A 52 15.13 -5.06 -0.81
N TYR A 53 13.87 -5.17 -1.12
CA TYR A 53 12.76 -4.77 -0.27
C TYR A 53 11.96 -6.02 0.10
N MET A 54 11.76 -6.26 1.37
CA MET A 54 11.08 -7.45 1.87
C MET A 54 9.91 -7.02 2.76
N LEU A 55 8.70 -7.35 2.36
CA LEU A 55 7.54 -7.28 3.24
C LEU A 55 7.48 -8.61 3.99
N THR A 56 7.75 -8.57 5.29
CA THR A 56 7.69 -9.76 6.14
C THR A 56 6.39 -9.78 6.94
N THR A 57 6.11 -10.86 7.65
CA THR A 57 4.97 -10.93 8.57
C THR A 57 5.06 -9.92 9.74
N LYS A 58 6.23 -9.29 9.97
CA LYS A 58 6.47 -8.41 11.12
C LYS A 58 6.86 -6.97 10.78
N ARG A 59 7.48 -6.75 9.61
CA ARG A 59 8.07 -5.46 9.25
C ARG A 59 8.36 -5.35 7.76
N LEU A 60 8.57 -4.13 7.29
CA LEU A 60 9.26 -3.88 6.04
C LEU A 60 10.77 -3.87 6.32
N LEU A 61 11.51 -4.75 5.69
CA LEU A 61 12.96 -4.90 5.81
C LEU A 61 13.63 -4.53 4.48
N ILE A 62 14.59 -3.62 4.53
CA ILE A 62 15.29 -3.11 3.35
C ILE A 62 16.76 -3.45 3.48
N LYS A 63 17.30 -4.08 2.45
CA LYS A 63 18.72 -4.34 2.29
C LYS A 63 19.26 -3.39 1.25
N ASP A 64 20.06 -2.46 1.71
CA ASP A 64 20.69 -1.39 0.92
C ASP A 64 22.18 -1.72 0.71
N LYS A 65 22.57 -1.92 -0.54
CA LYS A 65 23.97 -2.17 -0.91
C LYS A 65 24.63 -0.87 -1.35
N MET A 66 25.45 -0.33 -0.47
CA MET A 66 26.09 0.96 -0.63
C MET A 66 27.44 0.88 -1.33
N GLY A 67 27.77 1.99 -2.01
CA GLY A 67 29.05 2.21 -2.66
C GLY A 67 29.25 1.45 -3.98
N ILE A 68 30.26 1.82 -4.76
CA ILE A 68 30.53 1.32 -6.10
C ILE A 68 30.74 -0.22 -6.10
N THR A 69 31.38 -0.75 -5.07
CA THR A 69 31.67 -2.19 -4.95
C THR A 69 30.50 -2.99 -4.38
N GLY A 70 29.49 -2.34 -3.75
CA GLY A 70 28.39 -2.99 -3.06
C GLY A 70 28.81 -3.89 -1.89
N LYS A 71 30.05 -3.71 -1.39
CA LYS A 71 30.55 -4.47 -0.22
C LYS A 71 29.95 -4.01 1.10
N LYS A 72 29.63 -2.73 1.21
CA LYS A 72 28.94 -2.18 2.37
C LYS A 72 27.44 -2.44 2.25
N ILE A 73 26.86 -3.13 3.24
CA ILE A 73 25.45 -3.48 3.27
C ILE A 73 24.83 -2.85 4.49
N GLY A 74 23.78 -2.05 4.28
CA GLY A 74 22.91 -1.54 5.33
C GLY A 74 21.60 -2.34 5.38
N TYR A 75 21.07 -2.51 6.57
CA TYR A 75 19.74 -3.05 6.77
C TYR A 75 18.89 -2.02 7.50
N LYS A 76 17.74 -1.69 6.94
CA LYS A 76 16.78 -0.76 7.52
C LYS A 76 15.50 -1.52 7.83
N THR A 77 14.94 -1.26 8.99
CA THR A 77 13.71 -1.93 9.48
C THR A 77 12.64 -0.89 9.72
N VAL A 78 11.46 -1.12 9.17
CA VAL A 78 10.25 -0.33 9.41
C VAL A 78 9.21 -1.23 10.05
N PRO A 79 9.05 -1.20 11.38
CA PRO A 79 7.98 -1.93 12.05
C PRO A 79 6.61 -1.45 11.59
N TYR A 80 5.66 -2.35 11.32
CA TYR A 80 4.32 -1.96 10.89
C TYR A 80 3.59 -1.08 11.91
N THR A 81 3.90 -1.22 13.20
CA THR A 81 3.38 -0.35 14.26
C THR A 81 3.81 1.11 14.14
N SER A 82 4.89 1.39 13.40
CA SER A 82 5.33 2.77 13.13
C SER A 82 4.64 3.41 11.92
N VAL A 83 3.98 2.62 11.08
CA VAL A 83 3.30 3.11 9.88
C VAL A 83 2.10 3.97 10.26
N ARG A 84 1.94 5.10 9.58
CA ARG A 84 0.85 6.07 9.78
C ARG A 84 -0.07 6.17 8.59
N ALA A 85 0.51 6.01 7.41
CA ALA A 85 -0.19 5.96 6.15
C ALA A 85 0.64 5.13 5.17
N PHE A 86 0.00 4.64 4.13
CA PHE A 86 0.67 4.06 2.97
C PHE A 86 -0.17 4.27 1.72
N SER A 87 0.49 4.36 0.56
CA SER A 87 -0.21 4.36 -0.72
C SER A 87 0.37 3.33 -1.67
N LEU A 88 -0.49 2.79 -2.52
CA LEU A 88 -0.13 1.95 -3.67
C LEU A 88 -0.75 2.59 -4.91
N GLU A 89 0.08 2.76 -5.93
CA GLU A 89 -0.32 3.31 -7.21
C GLU A 89 -0.17 2.25 -8.30
N THR A 90 -1.23 2.01 -9.06
CA THR A 90 -1.21 1.05 -10.17
C THR A 90 -0.55 1.67 -11.40
N CYS A 91 -0.01 0.84 -12.28
CA CYS A 91 0.50 1.32 -13.56
C CYS A 91 -0.63 1.88 -14.44
N GLY A 92 -0.31 2.89 -15.22
CA GLY A 92 -1.19 3.49 -16.22
C GLY A 92 -0.95 2.96 -17.62
N SER A 93 -1.58 3.59 -18.62
CA SER A 93 -1.38 3.22 -20.02
C SER A 93 -0.06 3.70 -20.61
N LEU A 94 0.43 4.85 -20.16
CA LEU A 94 1.66 5.50 -20.65
C LEU A 94 2.78 5.38 -19.61
N ASP A 95 2.44 5.39 -18.34
CA ASP A 95 3.33 5.16 -17.21
C ASP A 95 3.18 3.70 -16.77
N THR A 96 4.18 2.91 -17.05
CA THR A 96 4.16 1.46 -16.83
C THR A 96 4.64 1.06 -15.44
N ASP A 97 5.05 2.02 -14.63
CA ASP A 97 5.55 1.77 -13.30
C ASP A 97 4.42 1.90 -12.26
N SER A 98 4.44 1.04 -11.29
CA SER A 98 3.59 1.09 -10.10
C SER A 98 4.43 1.60 -8.93
N GLU A 99 3.80 2.19 -7.93
CA GLU A 99 4.52 2.74 -6.78
C GLU A 99 3.92 2.31 -5.45
N MET A 100 4.78 2.10 -4.45
CA MET A 100 4.41 1.97 -3.06
C MET A 100 5.08 3.07 -2.25
N LYS A 101 4.31 3.78 -1.43
CA LYS A 101 4.83 4.70 -0.41
C LYS A 101 4.38 4.25 0.97
N VAL A 102 5.31 4.21 1.93
CA VAL A 102 5.02 3.90 3.34
C VAL A 102 5.52 5.05 4.20
N TYR A 103 4.62 5.68 4.92
CA TYR A 103 4.90 6.80 5.82
C TYR A 103 5.00 6.31 7.24
N ALA A 104 6.20 6.31 7.81
CA ALA A 104 6.47 5.76 9.13
C ALA A 104 6.98 6.80 10.12
N ARG A 105 6.38 6.81 11.32
CA ARG A 105 6.76 7.74 12.39
C ARG A 105 8.21 7.52 12.82
N GLY A 106 9.00 8.61 12.83
CA GLY A 106 10.40 8.59 13.28
C GLY A 106 11.38 8.02 12.25
N ILE A 107 10.87 7.54 11.09
CA ILE A 107 11.69 6.95 10.03
C ILE A 107 11.63 7.82 8.78
N GLY A 108 10.45 8.30 8.40
CA GLY A 108 10.21 9.08 7.19
C GLY A 108 9.40 8.29 6.17
N THR A 109 9.68 8.52 4.89
CA THR A 109 8.99 7.88 3.78
C THR A 109 9.87 6.82 3.13
N VAL A 110 9.29 5.67 2.85
CA VAL A 110 9.87 4.64 1.98
C VAL A 110 9.05 4.62 0.70
N SER A 111 9.68 4.94 -0.44
CA SER A 111 9.09 4.83 -1.78
C SER A 111 9.78 3.73 -2.55
N VAL A 112 9.00 2.91 -3.22
CA VAL A 112 9.51 1.84 -4.10
C VAL A 112 8.70 1.84 -5.39
N ASP A 113 9.37 2.10 -6.51
CA ASP A 113 8.79 1.95 -7.83
C ASP A 113 8.95 0.50 -8.28
N PHE A 114 7.88 -0.09 -8.79
CA PHE A 114 7.85 -1.45 -9.28
C PHE A 114 7.69 -1.49 -10.80
N ASN A 115 8.19 -2.56 -11.40
CA ASN A 115 7.85 -2.84 -12.78
C ASN A 115 6.36 -3.26 -12.91
N LYS A 116 5.86 -3.22 -14.14
CA LYS A 116 4.44 -3.49 -14.49
C LYS A 116 3.90 -4.86 -14.08
N ASP A 117 4.78 -5.82 -13.80
CA ASP A 117 4.40 -7.22 -13.53
C ASP A 117 4.11 -7.46 -12.04
N VAL A 118 4.26 -6.43 -11.20
CA VAL A 118 3.99 -6.53 -9.76
C VAL A 118 2.51 -6.28 -9.47
N ASP A 119 1.88 -7.23 -8.78
CA ASP A 119 0.51 -7.08 -8.27
C ASP A 119 0.48 -6.17 -7.04
N VAL A 120 0.30 -4.86 -7.29
CA VAL A 120 0.25 -3.86 -6.20
C VAL A 120 -1.02 -3.98 -5.34
N LEU A 121 -2.11 -4.54 -5.86
CA LEU A 121 -3.32 -4.78 -5.06
C LEU A 121 -3.10 -5.90 -4.04
N ALA A 122 -2.33 -6.93 -4.39
CA ALA A 122 -1.92 -7.95 -3.42
C ALA A 122 -1.05 -7.34 -2.30
N ILE A 123 -0.14 -6.42 -2.65
CA ILE A 123 0.65 -5.68 -1.67
C ILE A 123 -0.25 -4.79 -0.80
N HIS A 124 -1.21 -4.06 -1.40
CA HIS A 124 -2.16 -3.23 -0.67
C HIS A 124 -2.96 -4.06 0.34
N ARG A 125 -3.48 -5.21 -0.08
CA ARG A 125 -4.23 -6.14 0.77
C ARG A 125 -3.39 -6.62 1.94
N PHE A 126 -2.16 -7.03 1.68
CA PHE A 126 -1.22 -7.45 2.70
C PHE A 126 -0.90 -6.32 3.70
N LEU A 127 -0.51 -5.15 3.21
CA LEU A 127 -0.23 -3.99 4.07
C LEU A 127 -1.46 -3.59 4.90
N SER A 128 -2.65 -3.60 4.30
CA SER A 128 -3.89 -3.36 5.03
C SER A 128 -4.08 -4.35 6.18
N SER A 129 -3.81 -5.63 5.96
CA SER A 129 -3.95 -6.64 7.02
C SER A 129 -2.94 -6.44 8.14
N VAL A 130 -1.64 -6.33 7.84
CA VAL A 130 -0.60 -6.27 8.88
C VAL A 130 -0.51 -4.92 9.59
N VAL A 131 -0.83 -3.82 8.89
CA VAL A 131 -0.76 -2.46 9.47
C VAL A 131 -2.01 -2.14 10.29
N ILE A 132 -3.19 -2.58 9.84
CA ILE A 132 -4.46 -2.27 10.49
C ILE A 132 -4.82 -3.32 11.55
N GLN A 133 -4.69 -4.61 11.24
CA GLN A 133 -5.07 -5.70 12.13
C GLN A 133 -3.93 -6.19 13.03
N GLY A 134 -2.68 -5.91 12.66
CA GLY A 134 -1.51 -6.30 13.41
C GLY A 134 -0.88 -7.63 12.98
N LYS A 135 0.05 -8.11 13.79
CA LYS A 135 0.97 -9.19 13.44
C LYS A 135 0.30 -10.53 13.09
N ALA A 136 -0.77 -10.89 13.78
CA ALA A 136 -1.48 -12.16 13.55
C ALA A 136 -2.05 -12.25 12.13
N ALA A 137 -2.56 -11.14 11.58
CA ALA A 137 -3.12 -11.10 10.24
C ALA A 137 -2.10 -11.35 9.12
N GLY A 138 -0.82 -11.10 9.36
CA GLY A 138 0.25 -11.42 8.41
C GLY A 138 0.50 -12.92 8.29
N GLU A 139 0.34 -13.66 9.38
CA GLU A 139 0.46 -15.11 9.41
C GLU A 139 -0.73 -15.77 8.70
N ASP A 140 -1.94 -15.27 8.95
CA ASP A 140 -3.16 -15.71 8.26
C ASP A 140 -3.07 -15.44 6.75
N TYR A 141 -2.54 -14.29 6.35
CA TYR A 141 -2.35 -13.96 4.93
C TYR A 141 -1.41 -14.95 4.22
N VAL A 142 -0.34 -15.39 4.86
CA VAL A 142 0.56 -16.43 4.31
C VAL A 142 -0.16 -17.76 4.14
N ALA A 143 -1.00 -18.14 5.09
CA ALA A 143 -1.78 -19.36 5.03
C ALA A 143 -2.81 -19.31 3.88
N ASP A 144 -3.51 -18.17 3.72
CA ASP A 144 -4.48 -17.97 2.65
C ASP A 144 -3.82 -17.91 1.26
N ALA A 145 -2.68 -17.23 1.13
CA ALA A 145 -1.91 -17.19 -0.11
C ALA A 145 -1.40 -18.59 -0.52
N ALA A 146 -0.99 -19.41 0.44
CA ALA A 146 -0.58 -20.79 0.21
C ALA A 146 -1.75 -21.70 -0.23
N SER A 147 -2.98 -21.35 0.15
CA SER A 147 -4.22 -22.07 -0.25
C SER A 147 -4.76 -21.68 -1.64
N GLY A 148 -4.08 -20.80 -2.37
CA GLY A 148 -4.47 -20.39 -3.73
C GLY A 148 -5.53 -19.31 -3.80
N TYR A 149 -5.86 -18.65 -2.71
CA TYR A 149 -6.82 -17.54 -2.62
C TYR A 149 -6.17 -16.21 -2.97
N GLY A 150 -5.47 -16.11 -4.09
CA GLY A 150 -4.71 -14.89 -4.39
C GLY A 150 -4.51 -14.51 -5.84
N ASN A 151 -4.93 -15.33 -6.80
CA ASN A 151 -4.75 -15.03 -8.22
C ASN A 151 -6.03 -14.43 -8.87
N GLY A 152 -6.61 -13.44 -8.24
CA GLY A 152 -7.57 -12.57 -8.89
C GLY A 152 -6.87 -11.39 -9.54
N SER A 153 -6.18 -11.60 -10.65
CA SER A 153 -5.84 -10.52 -11.60
C SER A 153 -7.10 -10.03 -12.32
N GLY A 154 -8.17 -9.83 -11.57
CA GLY A 154 -9.35 -9.15 -12.04
C GLY A 154 -9.00 -7.66 -12.15
N ASP A 155 -9.30 -7.07 -13.29
CA ASP A 155 -9.25 -5.65 -13.55
C ASP A 155 -10.21 -4.91 -12.57
N ALA A 156 -9.81 -4.85 -11.30
CA ALA A 156 -10.58 -4.20 -10.24
C ALA A 156 -10.78 -2.70 -10.52
N SER A 157 -9.97 -2.16 -11.44
CA SER A 157 -10.05 -0.78 -11.87
C SER A 157 -11.36 -0.46 -12.58
N THR A 158 -11.80 -1.32 -13.50
CA THR A 158 -12.97 -1.05 -14.38
C THR A 158 -14.28 -1.03 -13.60
N GLY A 159 -14.46 -1.86 -12.59
CA GLY A 159 -15.69 -1.93 -11.80
C GLY A 159 -15.90 -0.79 -10.81
N ILE A 160 -14.81 -0.17 -10.34
CA ILE A 160 -14.86 0.96 -9.40
C ILE A 160 -15.25 2.25 -10.11
N PHE A 161 -14.83 2.43 -11.37
CA PHE A 161 -15.12 3.64 -12.15
C PHE A 161 -16.58 3.83 -12.50
N ASP A 162 -17.29 2.76 -12.83
CA ASP A 162 -18.72 2.82 -13.19
C ASP A 162 -19.60 3.26 -12.02
N LEU A 163 -19.15 3.01 -10.78
CA LEU A 163 -19.84 3.44 -9.56
C LEU A 163 -19.73 4.95 -9.32
N LEU A 164 -18.67 5.54 -9.85
CA LEU A 164 -18.32 6.91 -9.56
C LEU A 164 -18.96 7.89 -10.57
N GLY A 165 -20.28 7.91 -10.74
CA GLY A 165 -21.04 8.89 -11.56
C GLY A 165 -20.61 10.36 -11.37
N SER A 166 -21.13 11.31 -12.10
CA SER A 166 -20.50 12.62 -12.40
C SER A 166 -20.71 13.79 -11.43
N ASN A 167 -21.21 13.61 -10.20
CA ASN A 167 -21.46 14.75 -9.29
C ASN A 167 -21.11 14.45 -7.85
N TYR A 168 -20.77 15.46 -7.04
CA TYR A 168 -20.61 15.42 -5.59
C TYR A 168 -21.81 14.72 -4.92
N ALA A 169 -21.75 13.43 -4.77
CA ALA A 169 -22.82 12.65 -4.21
C ALA A 169 -22.28 11.72 -3.14
N GLN A 170 -23.04 11.57 -2.08
CA GLN A 170 -22.81 10.50 -1.12
C GLN A 170 -23.05 9.17 -1.82
N ILE A 171 -22.06 8.29 -1.79
CA ILE A 171 -22.11 6.97 -2.42
C ILE A 171 -22.84 6.00 -1.50
N ASP A 172 -23.62 5.09 -2.06
CA ASP A 172 -24.24 4.01 -1.28
C ASP A 172 -23.16 3.10 -0.68
N LYS A 173 -23.19 2.95 0.65
CA LYS A 173 -22.19 2.20 1.40
C LYS A 173 -22.18 0.72 1.07
N HIS A 174 -23.35 0.12 0.90
CA HIS A 174 -23.49 -1.30 0.64
C HIS A 174 -23.00 -1.66 -0.76
N GLU A 175 -23.32 -0.83 -1.75
CA GLU A 175 -22.83 -1.01 -3.09
C GLU A 175 -21.31 -0.90 -3.13
N LEU A 176 -20.74 0.09 -2.42
CA LEU A 176 -19.30 0.28 -2.36
C LEU A 176 -18.59 -0.91 -1.67
N GLU A 177 -19.13 -1.38 -0.53
CA GLU A 177 -18.59 -2.56 0.15
C GLU A 177 -18.64 -3.82 -0.73
N SER A 178 -19.75 -4.03 -1.45
CA SER A 178 -19.93 -5.20 -2.30
C SER A 178 -18.90 -5.28 -3.45
N ARG A 179 -18.34 -4.15 -3.85
CA ARG A 179 -17.31 -4.06 -4.90
C ARG A 179 -15.89 -4.06 -4.34
N LEU A 180 -15.65 -3.32 -3.26
CA LEU A 180 -14.29 -3.14 -2.73
C LEU A 180 -13.79 -4.32 -1.87
N LYS A 181 -14.68 -5.08 -1.24
CA LYS A 181 -14.29 -6.28 -0.47
C LYS A 181 -13.77 -7.42 -1.37
N PRO A 182 -14.47 -7.81 -2.44
CA PRO A 182 -13.96 -8.84 -3.35
C PRO A 182 -12.64 -8.48 -4.02
N SER A 183 -12.41 -7.19 -4.33
CA SER A 183 -11.13 -6.73 -4.88
C SER A 183 -9.99 -6.71 -3.85
N GLY A 184 -10.30 -6.86 -2.55
CA GLY A 184 -9.34 -6.80 -1.45
C GLY A 184 -8.87 -5.39 -1.13
N VAL A 185 -9.52 -4.36 -1.67
CA VAL A 185 -9.27 -2.96 -1.30
C VAL A 185 -9.77 -2.67 0.11
N LEU A 186 -10.93 -3.23 0.48
CA LEU A 186 -11.41 -3.26 1.87
C LEU A 186 -11.15 -4.63 2.50
N LEU A 187 -10.83 -4.63 3.79
CA LEU A 187 -10.75 -5.86 4.57
C LEU A 187 -12.15 -6.49 4.76
N PRO A 188 -12.29 -7.81 4.91
CA PRO A 188 -13.59 -8.46 5.02
C PRO A 188 -14.50 -7.90 6.11
N GLN A 189 -13.94 -7.60 7.29
CA GLN A 189 -14.65 -7.03 8.44
C GLN A 189 -14.77 -5.50 8.42
N GLU A 190 -14.09 -4.83 7.49
CA GLU A 190 -14.11 -3.37 7.35
C GLU A 190 -15.48 -2.89 6.86
N LYS A 191 -16.02 -1.86 7.50
CA LYS A 191 -17.31 -1.26 7.14
C LYS A 191 -17.12 0.15 6.63
N VAL A 192 -17.84 0.51 5.58
CA VAL A 192 -17.91 1.89 5.10
C VAL A 192 -18.87 2.68 5.98
N GLU A 193 -18.38 3.74 6.62
CA GLU A 193 -19.20 4.64 7.42
C GLU A 193 -19.70 5.82 6.58
N LEU A 194 -18.80 6.45 5.82
CA LEU A 194 -19.12 7.55 4.92
C LEU A 194 -18.29 7.41 3.65
N ALA A 195 -18.86 7.79 2.52
CA ALA A 195 -18.13 7.83 1.26
C ALA A 195 -18.58 9.04 0.43
N PHE A 196 -17.60 9.76 -0.08
CA PHE A 196 -17.80 10.96 -0.87
C PHE A 196 -17.03 10.83 -2.18
N LYS A 197 -17.62 11.36 -3.23
CA LYS A 197 -17.01 11.48 -4.53
C LYS A 197 -16.62 12.93 -4.81
N CYS A 198 -15.45 13.11 -5.39
CA CYS A 198 -14.94 14.40 -5.84
C CYS A 198 -14.38 14.25 -7.26
N GLY A 199 -15.18 14.53 -8.27
CA GLY A 199 -14.79 14.29 -9.67
C GLY A 199 -14.59 12.79 -9.94
N ARG A 200 -13.38 12.37 -10.24
CA ARG A 200 -13.00 10.95 -10.41
C ARG A 200 -12.48 10.32 -9.12
N ASP A 201 -12.20 11.12 -8.11
CA ASP A 201 -11.63 10.67 -6.85
C ASP A 201 -12.72 10.33 -5.85
N SER A 202 -12.37 9.54 -4.86
CA SER A 202 -13.26 9.19 -3.76
C SER A 202 -12.54 9.24 -2.43
N ILE A 203 -13.23 9.70 -1.40
CA ILE A 203 -12.80 9.62 0.00
C ILE A 203 -13.78 8.72 0.72
N ILE A 204 -13.28 7.65 1.29
CA ILE A 204 -14.04 6.63 1.99
C ILE A 204 -13.57 6.60 3.43
N MET A 205 -14.44 6.92 4.36
CA MET A 205 -14.23 6.78 5.78
C MET A 205 -14.79 5.43 6.21
N THR A 206 -13.93 4.57 6.70
CA THR A 206 -14.30 3.24 7.15
C THR A 206 -14.22 3.13 8.67
N SER A 207 -14.66 2.02 9.21
CA SER A 207 -14.48 1.70 10.64
C SER A 207 -13.01 1.60 11.07
N LEU A 208 -12.05 1.49 10.12
CA LEU A 208 -10.64 1.22 10.41
C LEU A 208 -9.68 2.31 9.93
N ARG A 209 -10.02 3.06 8.88
CA ARG A 209 -9.13 4.04 8.21
C ARG A 209 -9.91 5.05 7.37
N ILE A 210 -9.20 6.07 6.89
CA ILE A 210 -9.61 6.84 5.71
C ILE A 210 -8.89 6.23 4.50
N LEU A 211 -9.64 5.92 3.47
CA LEU A 211 -9.15 5.46 2.18
C LEU A 211 -9.47 6.51 1.12
N LYS A 212 -8.44 7.10 0.49
CA LYS A 212 -8.60 7.93 -0.70
C LYS A 212 -8.28 7.08 -1.93
N ILE A 213 -9.16 7.11 -2.90
CA ILE A 213 -8.95 6.53 -4.23
C ILE A 213 -8.83 7.69 -5.20
N ASP A 214 -7.66 7.84 -5.80
CA ASP A 214 -7.32 8.92 -6.72
C ASP A 214 -7.11 8.33 -8.12
N VAL A 215 -7.94 8.77 -9.06
CA VAL A 215 -7.95 8.28 -10.44
C VAL A 215 -7.22 9.22 -11.35
N GLN A 216 -6.02 8.85 -11.74
CA GLN A 216 -5.06 9.70 -12.42
C GLN A 216 -5.02 9.47 -13.94
N GLY A 217 -4.41 10.44 -14.65
CA GLY A 217 -4.16 10.39 -16.08
C GLY A 217 -5.41 10.57 -16.94
N VAL A 218 -5.22 10.78 -18.24
CA VAL A 218 -6.29 11.01 -19.22
C VAL A 218 -7.19 9.78 -19.36
N THR A 219 -6.61 8.59 -19.33
CA THR A 219 -7.32 7.32 -19.51
C THR A 219 -7.97 6.79 -18.22
N GLY A 220 -7.64 7.38 -17.05
CA GLY A 220 -8.13 6.92 -15.75
C GLY A 220 -7.63 5.53 -15.32
N LYS A 221 -6.62 4.97 -15.98
CA LYS A 221 -6.09 3.63 -15.66
C LYS A 221 -5.10 3.61 -14.50
N LYS A 222 -4.48 4.76 -14.21
CA LYS A 222 -3.57 4.90 -13.07
C LYS A 222 -4.39 5.27 -11.84
N ILE A 223 -4.31 4.48 -10.78
CA ILE A 223 -5.10 4.66 -9.58
C ILE A 223 -4.17 4.61 -8.38
N GLU A 224 -4.25 5.61 -7.52
CA GLU A 224 -3.63 5.59 -6.21
C GLU A 224 -4.66 5.24 -5.12
N TYR A 225 -4.31 4.30 -4.27
CA TYR A 225 -5.02 3.92 -3.05
C TYR A 225 -4.23 4.42 -1.84
N LEU A 226 -4.60 5.56 -1.30
CA LEU A 226 -3.98 6.12 -0.09
C LEU A 226 -4.77 5.71 1.15
N THR A 227 -4.12 5.02 2.05
CA THR A 227 -4.64 4.64 3.38
C THR A 227 -4.06 5.55 4.45
N ILE A 228 -4.93 6.16 5.26
CA ILE A 228 -4.57 6.96 6.43
C ILE A 228 -5.22 6.31 7.66
N LEU A 229 -4.42 5.90 8.63
CA LEU A 229 -4.92 5.23 9.83
C LEU A 229 -5.56 6.22 10.79
N TRP A 230 -6.74 5.91 11.35
CA TRP A 230 -7.39 6.74 12.36
C TRP A 230 -6.45 7.15 13.50
N PRO A 231 -5.63 6.26 14.10
CA PRO A 231 -4.71 6.63 15.17
C PRO A 231 -3.59 7.56 14.75
N SER A 232 -3.39 7.81 13.46
CA SER A 232 -2.37 8.74 12.98
C SER A 232 -2.85 10.18 12.89
N ILE A 233 -4.15 10.41 12.89
CA ILE A 233 -4.77 11.73 12.79
C ILE A 233 -4.59 12.46 14.13
N ARG A 234 -4.09 13.69 14.08
CA ARG A 234 -3.82 14.53 15.27
C ARG A 234 -4.78 15.71 15.43
N GLY A 235 -5.44 16.08 14.36
CA GLY A 235 -6.42 17.16 14.35
C GLY A 235 -7.17 17.15 13.04
N PHE A 236 -8.29 17.80 13.00
CA PHE A 236 -9.08 18.04 11.80
C PHE A 236 -9.86 19.34 11.94
N SER A 237 -10.20 19.96 10.83
CA SER A 237 -11.15 21.05 10.78
C SER A 237 -12.26 20.76 9.78
N VAL A 238 -13.43 21.30 10.04
CA VAL A 238 -14.58 21.22 9.14
C VAL A 238 -15.11 22.62 8.93
N GLU A 239 -15.18 23.03 7.68
CA GLU A 239 -15.84 24.27 7.28
C GLU A 239 -17.17 23.94 6.62
N THR A 240 -18.21 24.64 7.05
CA THR A 240 -19.53 24.53 6.42
C THR A 240 -19.61 25.48 5.23
N ALA A 241 -20.39 25.10 4.22
CA ALA A 241 -20.67 25.98 3.10
C ALA A 241 -21.13 27.37 3.59
N GLY A 242 -20.55 28.41 3.01
CA GLY A 242 -20.88 29.81 3.29
C GLY A 242 -22.13 30.25 2.55
N ASN A 243 -22.21 31.56 2.30
CA ASN A 243 -23.30 32.19 1.55
C ASN A 243 -23.09 32.07 0.04
N ILE A 244 -23.94 32.73 -0.74
CA ILE A 244 -24.15 32.63 -2.21
C ILE A 244 -22.89 32.49 -3.09
N LEU A 245 -21.70 32.88 -2.61
CA LEU A 245 -20.44 32.86 -3.36
C LEU A 245 -19.52 31.69 -2.97
N ASP A 246 -19.72 31.07 -1.82
CA ASP A 246 -18.96 29.94 -1.33
C ASP A 246 -19.93 28.82 -0.94
N ARG A 247 -20.06 27.84 -1.80
CA ARG A 247 -21.01 26.72 -1.66
C ARG A 247 -20.35 25.43 -1.24
N ASP A 248 -19.05 25.44 -1.04
CA ASP A 248 -18.28 24.24 -0.76
C ASP A 248 -18.10 24.07 0.76
N SER A 249 -18.11 22.83 1.22
CA SER A 249 -17.73 22.46 2.59
C SER A 249 -16.38 21.76 2.53
N GLU A 250 -15.49 22.07 3.46
CA GLU A 250 -14.15 21.51 3.49
C GLU A 250 -13.91 20.66 4.73
N LEU A 251 -13.15 19.59 4.59
CA LEU A 251 -12.56 18.79 5.64
C LEU A 251 -11.04 18.81 5.47
N THR A 252 -10.33 19.30 6.49
CA THR A 252 -8.87 19.38 6.50
C THR A 252 -8.29 18.62 7.67
#